data_9704705fb0d68cefcb98596c0af23a29
#
_entry.id   9704705fb0d68cefcb98596c0af23a29
#
_cell.length_a   1.000
_cell.length_b   1.000
_cell.length_c   1.000
_cell.angle_alpha   90.00
_cell.angle_beta   90.00
_cell.angle_gamma   90.00
#
_symmetry.space_group_name_H-M   'P 1'
#
loop_
_entity.id
_entity.type
_entity.pdbx_description
1 polymer ?
#
loop_
_entity_poly.entity_id
_entity_poly.type
_entity_poly.pdbx_seq_one_letter_code
_entity_poly.pdbx_strand_id
1 'polypeptide(L)'
;MNITELRYLVAIKKWGSVSAAAKQLYAAQPNVSKALKNLEGEYGLRIFERSSTGMIPTEQGRRFIEQAARVLEEVDRLTEDAHHARERCAELRVMIPHATYASYAAVDFLKEAAGADQL
;
A
#
# COMPACT_ATOMS: atom_id res chain seq x y z
N MET A 1 -2.45 -12.61 4.55
CA MET A 1 -2.75 -11.20 4.20
C MET A 1 -1.55 -10.55 3.55
N ASN A 2 -1.77 -9.80 2.49
CA ASN A 2 -0.74 -9.00 1.84
C ASN A 2 -1.33 -7.66 1.38
N ILE A 3 -0.48 -6.75 0.92
CA ILE A 3 -0.89 -5.40 0.52
C ILE A 3 -1.84 -5.45 -0.69
N THR A 4 -1.58 -6.32 -1.63
CA THR A 4 -2.43 -6.48 -2.81
C THR A 4 -3.85 -6.91 -2.43
N GLU A 5 -3.99 -7.84 -1.49
CA GLU A 5 -5.29 -8.26 -0.99
C GLU A 5 -6.04 -7.12 -0.31
N LEU A 6 -5.33 -6.29 0.47
CA LEU A 6 -5.94 -5.12 1.09
C LEU A 6 -6.39 -4.09 0.06
N ARG A 7 -5.63 -3.88 -1.01
CA ARG A 7 -6.02 -2.98 -2.11
C ARG A 7 -7.28 -3.48 -2.81
N TYR A 8 -7.37 -4.78 -3.05
CA TYR A 8 -8.56 -5.38 -3.64
C TYR A 8 -9.79 -5.19 -2.74
N LEU A 9 -9.62 -5.41 -1.44
CA LEU A 9 -10.69 -5.25 -0.46
C LEU A 9 -11.25 -3.83 -0.44
N VAL A 10 -10.39 -2.83 -0.37
CA VAL A 10 -10.78 -1.42 -0.37
C VAL A 10 -11.46 -1.05 -1.68
N ALA A 11 -10.99 -1.58 -2.80
CA ALA A 11 -11.60 -1.36 -4.12
C ALA A 11 -13.00 -1.95 -4.22
N ILE A 12 -13.24 -3.14 -3.66
CA ILE A 12 -14.58 -3.74 -3.63
C ILE A 12 -15.56 -2.82 -2.91
N LYS A 13 -15.16 -2.28 -1.77
CA LYS A 13 -15.99 -1.31 -1.04
C LYS A 13 -16.26 -0.07 -1.87
N LYS A 14 -15.22 0.48 -2.48
CA LYS A 14 -15.31 1.73 -3.24
C LYS A 14 -16.23 1.62 -4.46
N TRP A 15 -16.10 0.50 -5.20
CA TRP A 15 -16.78 0.32 -6.48
C TRP A 15 -18.06 -0.53 -6.38
N GLY A 16 -18.30 -1.15 -5.23
CA GLY A 16 -19.54 -1.83 -4.94
C GLY A 16 -19.66 -3.26 -5.45
N SER A 17 -18.67 -3.78 -6.17
CA SER A 17 -18.67 -5.18 -6.63
C SER A 17 -17.26 -5.66 -6.93
N VAL A 18 -17.10 -6.99 -6.93
CA VAL A 18 -15.83 -7.64 -7.30
C VAL A 18 -15.48 -7.35 -8.75
N SER A 19 -16.45 -7.43 -9.67
CA SER A 19 -16.19 -7.19 -11.08
C SER A 19 -15.83 -5.74 -11.38
N ALA A 20 -16.49 -4.78 -10.75
CA ALA A 20 -16.17 -3.37 -10.90
C ALA A 20 -14.79 -3.03 -10.32
N ALA A 21 -14.45 -3.58 -9.16
CA ALA A 21 -13.13 -3.42 -8.55
C ALA A 21 -12.02 -3.97 -9.46
N ALA A 22 -12.21 -5.17 -9.98
CA ALA A 22 -11.25 -5.80 -10.89
C ALA A 22 -11.03 -4.96 -12.15
N LYS A 23 -12.09 -4.44 -12.72
CA LYS A 23 -12.03 -3.57 -13.89
C LYS A 23 -11.24 -2.30 -13.62
N GLN A 24 -11.49 -1.65 -12.50
CA GLN A 24 -10.80 -0.40 -12.11
C GLN A 24 -9.32 -0.61 -11.79
N LEU A 25 -8.96 -1.77 -11.27
CA LEU A 25 -7.58 -2.10 -10.90
C LEU A 25 -6.82 -2.81 -12.01
N TYR A 26 -7.43 -3.01 -13.17
CA TYR A 26 -6.86 -3.79 -14.27
C TYR A 26 -6.42 -5.18 -13.83
N ALA A 27 -7.18 -5.79 -12.93
CA ALA A 27 -6.93 -7.10 -12.36
C ALA A 27 -7.93 -8.13 -12.90
N ALA A 28 -7.54 -9.40 -12.85
CA ALA A 28 -8.47 -10.48 -13.18
C ALA A 28 -9.49 -10.66 -12.05
N GLN A 29 -10.77 -10.75 -12.40
CA GLN A 29 -11.85 -10.90 -11.42
C GLN A 29 -11.63 -12.10 -10.48
N PRO A 30 -11.19 -13.28 -10.94
CA PRO A 30 -10.90 -14.40 -10.04
C PRO A 30 -9.85 -14.09 -8.98
N ASN A 31 -8.86 -13.25 -9.31
CA ASN A 31 -7.84 -12.86 -8.34
C ASN A 31 -8.42 -11.97 -7.23
N VAL A 32 -9.29 -11.05 -7.58
CA VAL A 32 -9.97 -10.18 -6.60
C VAL A 32 -10.91 -10.99 -5.73
N SER A 33 -11.67 -11.89 -6.32
CA SER A 33 -12.57 -12.79 -5.59
C SER A 33 -11.82 -13.71 -4.63
N LYS A 34 -10.69 -14.25 -5.08
CA LYS A 34 -9.83 -15.11 -4.25
C LYS A 34 -9.23 -14.34 -3.08
N ALA A 35 -8.78 -13.11 -3.30
CA ALA A 35 -8.26 -12.26 -2.23
C ALA A 35 -9.28 -12.04 -1.13
N LEU A 36 -10.53 -11.74 -1.48
CA LEU A 36 -11.62 -11.59 -0.52
C LEU A 36 -11.82 -12.87 0.29
N LYS A 37 -11.91 -14.02 -0.38
CA LYS A 37 -12.07 -15.32 0.28
C LYS A 37 -10.90 -15.64 1.21
N ASN A 38 -9.68 -15.34 0.78
CA ASN A 38 -8.49 -15.57 1.61
C ASN A 38 -8.54 -14.75 2.89
N LEU A 39 -8.90 -13.46 2.80
CA LEU A 39 -9.01 -12.60 3.96
C LEU A 39 -10.14 -13.06 4.90
N GLU A 40 -11.29 -13.39 4.37
CA GLU A 40 -12.40 -13.88 5.16
C GLU A 40 -12.05 -15.19 5.86
N GLY A 41 -11.37 -16.10 5.17
CA GLY A 41 -10.93 -17.38 5.73
C GLY A 41 -9.84 -17.22 6.78
N GLU A 42 -8.87 -16.35 6.55
CA GLU A 42 -7.74 -16.11 7.46
C GLU A 42 -8.20 -15.59 8.81
N TYR A 43 -9.16 -14.67 8.83
CA TYR A 43 -9.62 -14.02 10.05
C TYR A 43 -10.95 -14.55 10.58
N GLY A 44 -11.58 -15.46 9.85
CA GLY A 44 -12.88 -16.01 10.24
C GLY A 44 -13.98 -14.95 10.27
N LEU A 45 -13.89 -13.95 9.41
CA LEU A 45 -14.83 -12.84 9.32
C LEU A 45 -15.58 -12.88 8.00
N ARG A 46 -16.87 -12.53 8.05
CA ARG A 46 -17.60 -12.20 6.83
C ARG A 46 -17.47 -10.69 6.60
N ILE A 47 -16.72 -10.31 5.59
CA ILE A 47 -16.40 -8.90 5.32
C ILE A 47 -17.49 -8.23 4.50
N PHE A 48 -18.03 -8.94 3.51
CA PHE A 48 -19.11 -8.45 2.66
C PHE A 48 -20.30 -9.39 2.62
N GLU A 49 -21.48 -8.82 2.42
CA GLU A 49 -22.70 -9.55 2.11
C GLU A 49 -23.19 -9.12 0.74
N ARG A 50 -23.76 -10.09 0.00
CA ARG A 50 -24.39 -9.80 -1.29
C ARG A 50 -25.76 -9.23 -1.07
N SER A 51 -26.07 -8.13 -1.78
CA SER A 51 -27.40 -7.54 -1.83
C SER A 51 -27.85 -7.37 -3.28
N SER A 52 -29.08 -6.95 -3.49
CA SER A 52 -29.62 -6.66 -4.81
C SER A 52 -28.89 -5.50 -5.51
N THR A 53 -28.22 -4.63 -4.74
CA THR A 53 -27.49 -3.47 -5.24
C THR A 53 -25.98 -3.68 -5.32
N GLY A 54 -25.48 -4.85 -4.91
CA GLY A 54 -24.05 -5.18 -4.96
C GLY A 54 -23.52 -5.73 -3.64
N MET A 55 -22.24 -5.56 -3.40
CA MET A 55 -21.56 -6.01 -2.19
C MET A 55 -21.65 -4.92 -1.13
N ILE A 56 -22.19 -5.27 0.03
CA ILE A 56 -22.31 -4.36 1.17
C ILE A 56 -21.42 -4.87 2.31
N PRO A 57 -20.57 -4.03 2.91
CA PRO A 57 -19.76 -4.43 4.06
C PRO A 57 -20.65 -4.81 5.24
N THR A 58 -20.31 -5.89 5.93
CA THR A 58 -20.87 -6.19 7.25
C THR A 58 -20.32 -5.16 8.25
N GLU A 59 -20.87 -5.12 9.47
CA GLU A 59 -20.33 -4.24 10.51
C GLU A 59 -18.87 -4.55 10.82
N GLN A 60 -18.53 -5.82 10.98
CA GLN A 60 -17.14 -6.26 11.17
C GLN A 60 -16.29 -5.95 9.96
N GLY A 61 -16.83 -6.16 8.76
CA GLY A 61 -16.15 -5.85 7.50
C GLY A 61 -15.85 -4.37 7.36
N ARG A 62 -16.77 -3.50 7.73
CA ARG A 62 -16.57 -2.05 7.69
C ARG A 62 -15.39 -1.63 8.54
N ARG A 63 -15.30 -2.14 9.76
CA ARG A 63 -14.17 -1.86 10.67
C ARG A 63 -12.86 -2.38 10.10
N PHE A 64 -12.86 -3.57 9.55
CA PHE A 64 -11.68 -4.17 8.93
C PHE A 64 -11.22 -3.33 7.73
N ILE A 65 -12.14 -2.91 6.88
CA ILE A 65 -11.84 -2.10 5.69
C ILE A 65 -11.28 -0.72 6.08
N GLU A 66 -11.84 -0.08 7.10
CA GLU A 66 -11.34 1.19 7.60
C GLU A 66 -9.89 1.08 8.06
N GLN A 67 -9.55 0.01 8.79
CA GLN A 67 -8.18 -0.24 9.21
C GLN A 67 -7.27 -0.57 8.03
N ALA A 68 -7.76 -1.36 7.07
CA ALA A 68 -7.01 -1.66 5.86
C ALA A 68 -6.68 -0.40 5.07
N ALA A 69 -7.61 0.54 4.96
CA ALA A 69 -7.37 1.82 4.31
C ALA A 69 -6.26 2.62 4.99
N ARG A 70 -6.21 2.62 6.31
CA ARG A 70 -5.14 3.29 7.07
C ARG A 70 -3.78 2.63 6.82
N VAL A 71 -3.73 1.31 6.77
CA VAL A 71 -2.50 0.57 6.44
C VAL A 71 -2.01 0.96 5.05
N LEU A 72 -2.92 1.04 4.08
CA LEU A 72 -2.57 1.43 2.72
C LEU A 72 -2.06 2.87 2.63
N GLU A 73 -2.63 3.78 3.40
CA GLU A 73 -2.12 5.16 3.50
C GLU A 73 -0.68 5.18 4.01
N GLU A 74 -0.36 4.37 5.01
CA GLU A 74 1.02 4.25 5.52
C GLU A 74 1.96 3.65 4.49
N VAL A 75 1.51 2.66 3.72
CA VAL A 75 2.30 2.10 2.62
C VAL A 75 2.60 3.17 1.58
N ASP A 76 1.63 3.99 1.24
CA ASP A 76 1.80 5.07 0.27
C ASP A 76 2.79 6.13 0.78
N ARG A 77 2.72 6.48 2.07
CA ARG A 77 3.70 7.38 2.71
C ARG A 77 5.10 6.80 2.67
N LEU A 78 5.24 5.53 3.00
CA LEU A 78 6.53 4.84 2.96
C LEU A 78 7.13 4.88 1.55
N THR A 79 6.32 4.61 0.54
CA THR A 79 6.74 4.65 -0.86
C THR A 79 7.16 6.05 -1.27
N GLU A 80 6.39 7.06 -0.91
CA GLU A 80 6.66 8.45 -1.21
C GLU A 80 7.94 8.93 -0.53
N ASP A 81 8.12 8.63 0.75
CA ASP A 81 9.33 8.96 1.50
C ASP A 81 10.57 8.29 0.91
N ALA A 82 10.46 7.04 0.47
CA ALA A 82 11.56 6.32 -0.18
C ALA A 82 11.94 6.98 -1.51
N HIS A 83 10.96 7.43 -2.30
CA HIS A 83 11.22 8.17 -3.54
C HIS A 83 11.90 9.50 -3.28
N HIS A 84 11.46 10.26 -2.30
CA HIS A 84 12.08 11.54 -1.92
C HIS A 84 13.52 11.34 -1.44
N ALA A 85 13.79 10.31 -0.66
CA ALA A 85 15.15 9.99 -0.21
C ALA A 85 16.05 9.64 -1.40
N ARG A 86 15.55 8.89 -2.36
CA ARG A 86 16.30 8.54 -3.58
C ARG A 86 16.59 9.77 -4.44
N GLU A 87 15.63 10.66 -4.61
CA GLU A 87 15.81 11.91 -5.37
C GLU A 87 16.87 12.80 -4.71
N ARG A 88 16.82 12.95 -3.39
CA ARG A 88 17.84 13.72 -2.65
C ARG A 88 19.24 13.15 -2.83
N CYS A 89 19.39 11.85 -2.81
CA CYS A 89 20.68 11.19 -3.07
C CYS A 89 21.17 11.44 -4.50
N ALA A 90 20.29 11.40 -5.48
CA ALA A 90 20.62 11.68 -6.87
C ALA A 90 21.07 13.13 -7.06
N GLU A 91 20.39 14.09 -6.44
CA GLU A 91 20.77 15.52 -6.47
C GLU A 91 22.15 15.75 -5.86
N LEU A 92 22.48 15.12 -4.74
CA LEU A 92 23.78 15.21 -4.11
C LEU A 92 24.89 14.66 -5.01
N ARG A 93 24.66 13.57 -5.71
CA ARG A 93 25.62 13.01 -6.68
C ARG A 93 25.88 13.96 -7.84
N VAL A 94 24.89 14.69 -8.30
CA VAL A 94 25.01 15.69 -9.36
C VAL A 94 25.78 16.92 -8.85
N MET A 95 25.56 17.34 -7.61
CA MET A 95 26.20 18.52 -7.01
C MET A 95 27.67 18.32 -6.70
N ILE A 96 28.17 17.09 -6.53
CA ILE A 96 29.54 16.78 -6.13
C ILE A 96 30.16 15.79 -7.13
N PRO A 97 30.29 16.18 -8.43
CA PRO A 97 30.67 15.22 -9.48
C PRO A 97 32.11 14.73 -9.46
N HIS A 98 33.03 15.44 -8.81
CA HIS A 98 34.46 15.15 -8.86
C HIS A 98 35.10 14.85 -7.51
N ALA A 99 34.35 14.85 -6.43
CA ALA A 99 34.88 14.64 -5.09
C ALA A 99 34.39 13.29 -4.55
N THR A 100 35.07 12.22 -4.98
CA THR A 100 34.79 10.86 -4.49
C THR A 100 34.77 10.81 -2.95
N TYR A 101 35.70 11.56 -2.35
CA TYR A 101 35.80 11.66 -0.89
C TYR A 101 34.58 12.35 -0.27
N ALA A 102 34.18 13.48 -0.84
CA ALA A 102 32.97 14.20 -0.38
C ALA A 102 31.70 13.42 -0.65
N SER A 103 31.64 12.65 -1.73
CA SER A 103 30.50 11.77 -2.05
C SER A 103 30.32 10.69 -0.98
N TYR A 104 31.41 10.06 -0.53
CA TYR A 104 31.32 9.07 0.53
C TYR A 104 30.88 9.67 1.86
N ALA A 105 31.43 10.83 2.22
CA ALA A 105 31.02 11.53 3.43
C ALA A 105 29.54 11.94 3.39
N ALA A 106 29.04 12.41 2.26
CA ALA A 106 27.64 12.77 2.08
C ALA A 106 26.71 11.56 2.16
N VAL A 107 27.08 10.44 1.57
CA VAL A 107 26.31 9.20 1.66
C VAL A 107 26.25 8.67 3.08
N ASP A 108 27.36 8.67 3.80
CA ASP A 108 27.42 8.25 5.20
C ASP A 108 26.55 9.16 6.08
N PHE A 109 26.61 10.46 5.88
CA PHE A 109 25.76 11.42 6.59
C PHE A 109 24.28 11.16 6.35
N LEU A 110 23.88 10.90 5.11
CA LEU A 110 22.50 10.58 4.77
C LEU A 110 22.03 9.26 5.38
N LYS A 111 22.88 8.26 5.44
CA LYS A 111 22.58 6.98 6.10
C LYS A 111 22.37 7.16 7.59
N GLU A 112 23.22 7.94 8.25
CA GLU A 112 23.05 8.25 9.68
C GLU A 112 21.77 9.02 9.94
N ALA A 113 21.46 10.03 9.14
CA ALA A 113 20.23 10.80 9.25
C ALA A 113 18.99 9.93 9.04
N ALA A 114 19.01 9.06 8.03
CA ALA A 114 17.91 8.11 7.78
C ALA A 114 17.75 7.10 8.93
N GLY A 115 18.87 6.62 9.49
CA GLY A 115 18.85 5.73 10.65
C GLY A 115 18.31 6.40 11.90
N ALA A 116 18.65 7.67 12.12
CA ALA A 116 18.15 8.45 13.25
C ALA A 116 16.64 8.71 13.14
N ASP A 117 16.15 8.98 11.94
CA ASP A 117 14.72 9.22 11.68
C ASP A 117 13.87 7.96 11.85
N GLN A 118 14.47 6.78 11.78
CA GLN A 118 13.78 5.50 11.98
C GLN A 118 13.72 5.07 13.45
N LEU A 119 14.46 5.72 14.29
CA LEU A 119 14.47 5.44 15.73
C LEU A 119 13.44 6.28 16.47
#